data_81549d99e1ae2b23c23ce89e694ff782
#
_entry.id   81549d99e1ae2b23c23ce89e694ff782
#
_cell.length_a   1.000
_cell.length_b   1.000
_cell.length_c   1.000
_cell.angle_alpha   90.00
_cell.angle_beta   90.00
_cell.angle_gamma   90.00
#
_symmetry.space_group_name_H-M   'P 1'
#
loop_
_entity.id
_entity.type
_entity.pdbx_description
1 polymer ?
#
loop_
_entity_poly.entity_id
_entity_poly.type
_entity_poly.pdbx_seq_one_letter_code
_entity_poly.pdbx_strand_id
1 'polypeptide(L)'
;MSLTPIPDGFHAVTPYLFAHGASRLIEFISAAFDGELIFRQTRPDGAIMHATIRIGDSMLMLADATPQFGPMPTSIYLYVRNCDAVYHSALDAGGVSVFPMMTLPSGERYGGVKDPCGNIWWVATHVEDVPPDEQERRWKEFQMPSIKNDLTRPNLRCNKRWQTAIQPMIGAGKCLRLLS
;
A
#
# COMPACT_ATOMS: atom_id res chain seq x y z
N MET A 1 10.61 -1.26 -36.95
CA MET A 1 9.99 -1.85 -35.75
C MET A 1 8.94 -0.86 -35.26
N SER A 2 7.68 -1.30 -35.09
CA SER A 2 6.66 -0.40 -34.53
C SER A 2 6.87 -0.33 -33.02
N LEU A 3 6.93 0.89 -32.46
CA LEU A 3 7.01 1.11 -31.03
C LEU A 3 5.69 0.68 -30.36
N THR A 4 5.80 -0.09 -29.30
CA THR A 4 4.66 -0.35 -28.41
C THR A 4 4.42 0.90 -27.54
N PRO A 5 3.18 1.43 -27.46
CA PRO A 5 2.91 2.63 -26.67
C PRO A 5 3.14 2.45 -25.16
N ILE A 6 3.07 1.23 -24.65
CA ILE A 6 3.34 0.88 -23.27
C ILE A 6 4.66 0.09 -23.26
N PRO A 7 5.71 0.54 -22.55
CA PRO A 7 6.98 -0.20 -22.47
C PRO A 7 6.79 -1.58 -21.83
N ASP A 8 7.67 -2.51 -22.18
CA ASP A 8 7.66 -3.85 -21.62
C ASP A 8 7.75 -3.84 -20.08
N GLY A 9 6.90 -4.64 -19.44
CA GLY A 9 6.79 -4.75 -17.99
C GLY A 9 5.99 -3.62 -17.32
N PHE A 10 5.56 -2.60 -18.06
CA PHE A 10 4.67 -1.56 -17.54
C PHE A 10 3.21 -1.88 -17.84
N HIS A 11 2.32 -1.35 -17.01
CA HIS A 11 0.88 -1.39 -17.22
C HIS A 11 0.37 0.04 -17.54
N ALA A 12 -0.85 0.13 -18.07
CA ALA A 12 -1.47 1.42 -18.39
C ALA A 12 -1.55 2.36 -17.17
N VAL A 13 -1.69 1.79 -15.98
CA VAL A 13 -1.60 2.51 -14.71
C VAL A 13 -0.30 2.09 -14.03
N THR A 14 0.62 3.02 -13.88
CA THR A 14 1.91 2.82 -13.20
C THR A 14 2.02 3.85 -12.07
N PRO A 15 2.09 3.42 -10.80
CA PRO A 15 2.25 4.35 -9.68
C PRO A 15 3.57 5.11 -9.76
N TYR A 16 3.53 6.42 -9.44
CA TYR A 16 4.72 7.25 -9.33
C TYR A 16 4.75 7.92 -7.95
N LEU A 17 5.73 7.56 -7.13
CA LEU A 17 5.85 7.97 -5.74
C LEU A 17 6.87 9.10 -5.60
N PHE A 18 6.49 10.19 -4.91
CA PHE A 18 7.40 11.25 -4.52
C PHE A 18 7.64 11.17 -3.01
N ALA A 19 8.89 10.93 -2.61
CA ALA A 19 9.24 10.70 -1.22
C ALA A 19 10.40 11.60 -0.76
N HIS A 20 10.43 11.95 0.51
CA HIS A 20 11.68 12.41 1.12
C HIS A 20 12.55 11.20 1.41
N GLY A 21 13.72 11.10 0.74
CA GLY A 21 14.62 9.96 0.85
C GLY A 21 14.19 8.76 0.00
N ALA A 22 14.02 8.97 -1.30
CA ALA A 22 13.65 7.93 -2.25
C ALA A 22 14.62 6.73 -2.24
N SER A 23 15.91 6.92 -1.93
CA SER A 23 16.86 5.82 -1.72
C SER A 23 16.41 4.88 -0.59
N ARG A 24 15.95 5.43 0.54
CA ARG A 24 15.44 4.66 1.66
C ARG A 24 14.16 3.90 1.30
N LEU A 25 13.32 4.50 0.45
CA LEU A 25 12.13 3.83 -0.07
C LEU A 25 12.49 2.64 -0.96
N ILE A 26 13.51 2.79 -1.82
CA ILE A 26 14.04 1.68 -2.65
C ILE A 26 14.54 0.55 -1.76
N GLU A 27 15.36 0.85 -0.75
CA GLU A 27 15.89 -0.14 0.20
C GLU A 27 14.76 -0.89 0.91
N PHE A 28 13.75 -0.16 1.39
CA PHE A 28 12.57 -0.74 2.02
C PHE A 28 11.82 -1.68 1.07
N ILE A 29 11.50 -1.23 -0.15
CA ILE A 29 10.76 -2.03 -1.13
C ILE A 29 11.54 -3.29 -1.51
N SER A 30 12.87 -3.19 -1.67
CA SER A 30 13.72 -4.34 -1.99
C SER A 30 13.75 -5.36 -0.84
N ALA A 31 13.87 -4.91 0.40
CA ALA A 31 13.93 -5.80 1.56
C ALA A 31 12.57 -6.40 1.94
N ALA A 32 11.49 -5.63 1.80
CA ALA A 32 10.16 -6.02 2.22
C ALA A 32 9.41 -6.87 1.18
N PHE A 33 9.59 -6.57 -0.10
CA PHE A 33 8.75 -7.06 -1.20
C PHE A 33 9.52 -7.71 -2.34
N ASP A 34 10.80 -8.06 -2.12
CA ASP A 34 11.70 -8.57 -3.17
C ASP A 34 11.76 -7.65 -4.40
N GLY A 35 11.66 -6.33 -4.16
CA GLY A 35 11.64 -5.34 -5.23
C GLY A 35 12.99 -5.26 -5.93
N GLU A 36 12.98 -5.39 -7.25
CA GLU A 36 14.17 -5.30 -8.10
C GLU A 36 14.30 -3.88 -8.67
N LEU A 37 15.43 -3.22 -8.38
CA LEU A 37 15.75 -1.92 -8.96
C LEU A 37 16.14 -2.09 -10.45
N ILE A 38 15.27 -1.66 -11.35
CA ILE A 38 15.45 -1.78 -12.81
C ILE A 38 16.25 -0.62 -13.36
N PHE A 39 15.97 0.60 -12.87
CA PHE A 39 16.60 1.82 -13.34
C PHE A 39 16.75 2.82 -12.21
N ARG A 40 17.84 3.58 -12.21
CA ARG A 40 18.10 4.66 -11.27
C ARG A 40 18.86 5.79 -11.96
N GLN A 41 18.37 7.01 -11.80
CA GLN A 41 19.06 8.22 -12.21
C GLN A 41 19.13 9.18 -11.02
N THR A 42 20.29 9.73 -10.75
CA THR A 42 20.53 10.66 -9.63
C THR A 42 20.85 12.06 -10.13
N ARG A 43 20.52 13.05 -9.34
CA ARG A 43 20.99 14.43 -9.49
C ARG A 43 22.43 14.55 -9.01
N PRO A 44 23.15 15.67 -9.33
CA PRO A 44 24.51 15.89 -8.84
C PRO A 44 24.64 15.93 -7.32
N ASP A 45 23.57 16.29 -6.60
CA ASP A 45 23.48 16.28 -5.12
C ASP A 45 23.23 14.88 -4.52
N GLY A 46 23.16 13.83 -5.38
CA GLY A 46 22.91 12.45 -4.96
C GLY A 46 21.45 12.08 -4.79
N ALA A 47 20.52 13.02 -4.88
CA ALA A 47 19.10 12.74 -4.78
C ALA A 47 18.59 11.94 -6.01
N ILE A 48 17.61 11.08 -5.81
CA ILE A 48 17.00 10.30 -6.89
C ILE A 48 16.17 11.23 -7.77
N MET A 49 16.61 11.41 -9.01
CA MET A 49 15.83 12.14 -10.01
C MET A 49 14.70 11.27 -10.55
N HIS A 50 14.99 10.01 -10.79
CA HIS A 50 14.03 9.01 -11.23
C HIS A 50 14.56 7.60 -10.91
N ALA A 51 13.69 6.71 -10.48
CA ALA A 51 13.97 5.29 -10.39
C ALA A 51 12.73 4.48 -10.78
N THR A 52 12.98 3.28 -11.28
CA THR A 52 11.96 2.27 -11.55
C THR A 52 12.32 1.01 -10.78
N ILE A 53 11.36 0.49 -10.04
CA ILE A 53 11.49 -0.74 -9.29
C ILE A 53 10.37 -1.70 -9.70
N ARG A 54 10.70 -2.98 -9.85
CA ARG A 54 9.74 -4.04 -10.15
C ARG A 54 9.38 -4.79 -8.88
N ILE A 55 8.09 -5.00 -8.64
CA ILE A 55 7.56 -5.87 -7.60
C ILE A 55 6.65 -6.88 -8.32
N GLY A 56 7.02 -8.17 -8.30
CA GLY A 56 6.29 -9.19 -9.05
C GLY A 56 6.24 -8.87 -10.54
N ASP A 57 5.05 -8.68 -11.07
CA ASP A 57 4.77 -8.32 -12.47
C ASP A 57 4.61 -6.82 -12.72
N SER A 58 4.67 -6.00 -11.67
CA SER A 58 4.29 -4.59 -11.73
C SER A 58 5.48 -3.67 -11.54
N MET A 59 5.50 -2.57 -12.32
CA MET A 59 6.49 -1.50 -12.19
C MET A 59 5.96 -0.37 -11.31
N LEU A 60 6.84 0.16 -10.45
CA LEU A 60 6.66 1.42 -9.76
C LEU A 60 7.76 2.40 -10.17
N MET A 61 7.38 3.65 -10.33
CA MET A 61 8.31 4.77 -10.48
C MET A 61 8.44 5.50 -9.16
N LEU A 62 9.60 6.08 -8.88
CA LEU A 62 9.80 6.91 -7.70
C LEU A 62 10.89 7.96 -7.90
N ALA A 63 10.78 9.06 -7.17
CA ALA A 63 11.75 10.14 -7.16
C ALA A 63 11.81 10.80 -5.78
N ASP A 64 12.92 11.47 -5.51
CA ASP A 64 12.96 12.39 -4.38
C ASP A 64 12.06 13.60 -4.63
N ALA A 65 11.29 13.94 -3.60
CA ALA A 65 10.44 15.12 -3.61
C ALA A 65 11.24 16.40 -3.90
N THR A 66 10.59 17.35 -4.54
CA THR A 66 11.13 18.66 -4.87
C THR A 66 10.20 19.76 -4.35
N PRO A 67 10.61 21.05 -4.34
CA PRO A 67 9.69 22.13 -4.01
C PRO A 67 8.44 22.19 -4.93
N GLN A 68 8.58 21.75 -6.18
CA GLN A 68 7.48 21.70 -7.15
C GLN A 68 6.59 20.46 -6.96
N PHE A 69 7.21 19.31 -6.65
CA PHE A 69 6.52 18.03 -6.39
C PHE A 69 6.88 17.59 -4.99
N GLY A 70 6.11 18.05 -4.01
CA GLY A 70 6.27 17.67 -2.61
C GLY A 70 6.05 16.19 -2.36
N PRO A 71 6.40 15.68 -1.17
CA PRO A 71 6.14 14.28 -0.83
C PRO A 71 4.64 14.00 -0.88
N MET A 72 4.26 12.91 -1.53
CA MET A 72 2.89 12.45 -1.66
C MET A 72 2.79 11.01 -1.13
N PRO A 73 2.62 10.81 0.19
CA PRO A 73 2.35 9.49 0.73
C PRO A 73 1.11 8.87 0.08
N THR A 74 1.26 7.65 -0.37
CA THR A 74 0.22 6.94 -1.12
C THR A 74 -0.18 5.64 -0.41
N SER A 75 -1.26 5.03 -0.88
CA SER A 75 -1.76 3.75 -0.42
C SER A 75 -1.72 2.76 -1.58
N ILE A 76 -0.99 1.67 -1.42
CA ILE A 76 -0.80 0.63 -2.43
C ILE A 76 -1.33 -0.68 -1.89
N TYR A 77 -2.10 -1.39 -2.71
CA TYR A 77 -2.57 -2.74 -2.42
C TYR A 77 -1.70 -3.73 -3.20
N LEU A 78 -1.05 -4.65 -2.49
CA LEU A 78 -0.09 -5.60 -3.03
C LEU A 78 -0.59 -7.03 -2.80
N TYR A 79 -0.92 -7.73 -3.87
CA TYR A 79 -1.21 -9.15 -3.81
C TYR A 79 0.07 -9.97 -3.90
N VAL A 80 0.25 -10.89 -2.93
CA VAL A 80 1.41 -11.78 -2.83
C VAL A 80 0.96 -13.20 -2.51
N ARG A 81 1.82 -14.18 -2.74
CA ARG A 81 1.52 -15.59 -2.47
C ARG A 81 1.40 -15.92 -0.98
N ASN A 82 2.14 -15.20 -0.13
CA ASN A 82 2.17 -15.40 1.32
C ASN A 82 2.26 -14.03 2.01
N CYS A 83 1.10 -13.43 2.28
CA CYS A 83 1.04 -12.10 2.88
C CYS A 83 1.58 -12.05 4.33
N ASP A 84 1.48 -13.14 5.10
CA ASP A 84 2.04 -13.18 6.45
C ASP A 84 3.56 -13.04 6.41
N ALA A 85 4.25 -13.79 5.55
CA ALA A 85 5.70 -13.69 5.42
C ALA A 85 6.13 -12.30 4.94
N VAL A 86 5.48 -11.77 3.91
CA VAL A 86 5.79 -10.44 3.34
C VAL A 86 5.49 -9.31 4.34
N TYR A 87 4.42 -9.43 5.11
CA TYR A 87 4.10 -8.49 6.18
C TYR A 87 5.21 -8.45 7.25
N HIS A 88 5.72 -9.60 7.67
CA HIS A 88 6.83 -9.68 8.64
C HIS A 88 8.13 -9.11 8.03
N SER A 89 8.46 -9.46 6.79
CA SER A 89 9.61 -8.85 6.08
C SER A 89 9.51 -7.33 6.04
N ALA A 90 8.30 -6.78 5.82
CA ALA A 90 8.10 -5.33 5.81
C ALA A 90 8.30 -4.70 7.21
N LEU A 91 7.92 -5.37 8.29
CA LEU A 91 8.21 -4.90 9.65
C LEU A 91 9.71 -4.95 9.94
N ASP A 92 10.40 -6.03 9.56
CA ASP A 92 11.84 -6.21 9.73
C ASP A 92 12.64 -5.19 8.91
N ALA A 93 12.13 -4.78 7.74
CA ALA A 93 12.69 -3.70 6.92
C ALA A 93 12.47 -2.29 7.48
N GLY A 94 11.88 -2.16 8.67
CA GLY A 94 11.63 -0.89 9.34
C GLY A 94 10.27 -0.28 9.10
N GLY A 95 9.34 -1.02 8.56
CA GLY A 95 7.93 -0.65 8.47
C GLY A 95 7.24 -0.69 9.83
N VAL A 96 6.10 -0.01 9.92
CA VAL A 96 5.27 0.03 11.13
C VAL A 96 3.90 -0.52 10.81
N SER A 97 3.43 -1.50 11.60
CA SER A 97 2.07 -2.02 11.47
C SER A 97 1.04 -0.90 11.66
N VAL A 98 0.19 -0.71 10.65
CA VAL A 98 -0.99 0.18 10.74
C VAL A 98 -2.28 -0.62 10.80
N PHE A 99 -2.22 -1.87 10.38
CA PHE A 99 -3.33 -2.81 10.46
C PHE A 99 -2.78 -4.24 10.65
N PRO A 100 -3.20 -4.98 11.70
CA PRO A 100 -2.70 -6.33 11.94
C PRO A 100 -3.18 -7.30 10.88
N MET A 101 -2.43 -8.40 10.69
CA MET A 101 -2.84 -9.48 9.80
C MET A 101 -4.16 -10.10 10.23
N MET A 102 -5.12 -10.17 9.30
CA MET A 102 -6.41 -10.81 9.53
C MET A 102 -7.02 -11.33 8.22
N THR A 103 -7.99 -12.22 8.33
CA THR A 103 -8.78 -12.67 7.18
C THR A 103 -10.09 -11.91 7.15
N LEU A 104 -10.41 -11.34 5.99
CA LEU A 104 -11.64 -10.60 5.76
C LEU A 104 -12.79 -11.54 5.37
N PRO A 105 -14.04 -11.10 5.59
CA PRO A 105 -15.23 -11.78 5.09
C PRO A 105 -15.24 -12.01 3.57
N SER A 106 -14.50 -11.21 2.82
CA SER A 106 -14.37 -11.31 1.36
C SER A 106 -13.43 -12.42 0.89
N GLY A 107 -12.73 -13.08 1.80
CA GLY A 107 -11.79 -14.16 1.47
C GLY A 107 -10.35 -13.72 1.22
N GLU A 108 -10.01 -12.47 1.53
CA GLU A 108 -8.63 -12.00 1.57
C GLU A 108 -8.06 -12.10 2.98
N ARG A 109 -6.87 -12.66 3.08
CA ARG A 109 -6.01 -12.48 4.25
C ARG A 109 -5.09 -11.29 3.98
N TYR A 110 -5.11 -10.26 4.84
CA TYR A 110 -4.37 -9.04 4.59
C TYR A 110 -3.91 -8.35 5.87
N GLY A 111 -2.95 -7.43 5.72
CA GLY A 111 -2.50 -6.52 6.76
C GLY A 111 -1.93 -5.23 6.16
N GLY A 112 -1.76 -4.21 6.98
CA GLY A 112 -1.27 -2.90 6.55
C GLY A 112 0.04 -2.53 7.23
N VAL A 113 1.04 -2.12 6.44
CA VAL A 113 2.32 -1.62 6.92
C VAL A 113 2.58 -0.23 6.36
N LYS A 114 3.00 0.69 7.21
CA LYS A 114 3.50 2.00 6.80
C LYS A 114 5.01 1.94 6.63
N ASP A 115 5.51 2.33 5.46
CA ASP A 115 6.94 2.41 5.20
C ASP A 115 7.60 3.64 5.87
N PRO A 116 8.94 3.72 5.88
CA PRO A 116 9.67 4.83 6.46
C PRO A 116 9.45 6.19 5.79
N CYS A 117 8.86 6.22 4.58
CA CYS A 117 8.53 7.43 3.83
C CYS A 117 7.05 7.83 3.98
N GLY A 118 6.25 7.03 4.70
CA GLY A 118 4.87 7.34 5.02
C GLY A 118 3.82 6.69 4.11
N ASN A 119 4.22 5.92 3.10
CA ASN A 119 3.27 5.19 2.26
C ASN A 119 2.68 4.01 3.05
N ILE A 120 1.45 3.63 2.72
CA ILE A 120 0.78 2.47 3.30
C ILE A 120 0.74 1.35 2.26
N TRP A 121 1.21 0.18 2.67
CA TRP A 121 1.22 -1.04 1.88
C TRP A 121 0.22 -2.02 2.50
N TRP A 122 -0.86 -2.30 1.76
CA TRP A 122 -1.81 -3.35 2.09
C TRP A 122 -1.35 -4.63 1.45
N VAL A 123 -0.80 -5.53 2.25
CA VAL A 123 -0.25 -6.79 1.76
C VAL A 123 -1.31 -7.88 1.92
N ALA A 124 -1.70 -8.52 0.82
CA ALA A 124 -2.81 -9.46 0.81
C ALA A 124 -2.51 -10.75 0.04
N THR A 125 -3.20 -11.80 0.43
CA THR A 125 -3.34 -13.07 -0.30
C THR A 125 -4.82 -13.40 -0.42
N HIS A 126 -5.29 -13.70 -1.63
CA HIS A 126 -6.61 -14.26 -1.85
C HIS A 126 -6.59 -15.73 -1.38
N VAL A 127 -7.36 -16.06 -0.34
CA VAL A 127 -7.33 -17.38 0.30
C VAL A 127 -8.62 -18.17 0.14
N GLU A 128 -9.71 -17.49 -0.26
CA GLU A 128 -11.02 -18.12 -0.43
C GLU A 128 -11.87 -17.36 -1.46
N ASP A 129 -12.50 -18.06 -2.40
CA ASP A 129 -13.56 -17.53 -3.25
C ASP A 129 -14.90 -17.55 -2.49
N VAL A 130 -15.33 -16.40 -1.99
CA VAL A 130 -16.57 -16.29 -1.21
C VAL A 130 -17.72 -15.83 -2.10
N PRO A 131 -18.82 -16.59 -2.23
CA PRO A 131 -19.99 -16.16 -2.97
C PRO A 131 -20.58 -14.84 -2.41
N PRO A 132 -21.20 -13.99 -3.27
CA PRO A 132 -21.65 -12.65 -2.87
C PRO A 132 -22.65 -12.64 -1.70
N ASP A 133 -23.56 -13.58 -1.64
CA ASP A 133 -24.56 -13.74 -0.58
C ASP A 133 -23.90 -14.13 0.77
N GLU A 134 -22.95 -15.05 0.72
CA GLU A 134 -22.15 -15.44 1.88
C GLU A 134 -21.24 -14.31 2.35
N GLN A 135 -20.62 -13.57 1.41
CA GLN A 135 -19.82 -12.40 1.74
C GLN A 135 -20.66 -11.33 2.46
N GLU A 136 -21.89 -11.05 1.97
CA GLU A 136 -22.80 -10.11 2.62
C GLU A 136 -23.17 -10.57 4.03
N ARG A 137 -23.43 -11.87 4.21
CA ARG A 137 -23.72 -12.44 5.54
C ARG A 137 -22.54 -12.26 6.49
N ARG A 138 -21.33 -12.64 6.06
CA ARG A 138 -20.11 -12.53 6.85
C ARG A 138 -19.80 -11.09 7.24
N TRP A 139 -20.02 -10.11 6.34
CA TRP A 139 -19.82 -8.69 6.65
C TRP A 139 -20.77 -8.17 7.72
N LYS A 140 -22.00 -8.68 7.80
CA LYS A 140 -22.97 -8.30 8.85
C LYS A 140 -22.52 -8.74 10.26
N GLU A 141 -21.80 -9.85 10.33
CA GLU A 141 -21.30 -10.45 11.56
C GLU A 141 -19.89 -9.97 11.93
N PHE A 142 -19.18 -9.41 10.96
CA PHE A 142 -17.78 -9.03 11.11
C PHE A 142 -17.62 -7.78 11.98
N GLN A 143 -16.77 -7.90 13.00
CA GLN A 143 -16.36 -6.78 13.84
C GLN A 143 -14.91 -6.44 13.58
N MET A 144 -14.67 -5.20 13.14
CA MET A 144 -13.31 -4.70 13.00
C MET A 144 -12.59 -4.71 14.35
N PRO A 145 -11.37 -5.26 14.43
CA PRO A 145 -10.58 -5.18 15.64
C PRO A 145 -10.33 -3.70 15.99
N SER A 146 -10.50 -3.36 17.28
CA SER A 146 -10.11 -2.05 17.77
C SER A 146 -8.61 -1.88 17.57
N ILE A 147 -8.20 -1.05 16.63
CA ILE A 147 -6.80 -0.65 16.48
C ILE A 147 -6.49 0.24 17.70
N LYS A 148 -5.90 -0.33 18.74
CA LYS A 148 -5.35 0.45 19.83
C LYS A 148 -4.17 1.24 19.25
N ASN A 149 -4.44 2.51 18.92
CA ASN A 149 -3.36 3.45 18.65
C ASN A 149 -2.54 3.56 19.93
N ASP A 150 -1.42 2.87 19.99
CA ASP A 150 -0.44 3.10 21.05
C ASP A 150 0.23 4.46 20.81
N LEU A 151 -0.47 5.51 21.28
CA LEU A 151 -0.03 6.90 21.16
C LEU A 151 1.17 7.22 22.08
N THR A 152 1.68 6.22 22.83
CA THR A 152 2.81 6.41 23.75
C THR A 152 4.17 6.34 23.04
N ARG A 153 4.22 5.91 21.77
CA ARG A 153 5.47 5.96 20.99
C ARG A 153 5.62 7.33 20.31
N PRO A 154 6.68 8.10 20.58
CA PRO A 154 6.80 9.51 20.18
C PRO A 154 6.86 9.77 18.65
N ASN A 155 6.89 8.75 17.81
CA ASN A 155 6.97 8.88 16.35
C ASN A 155 5.67 8.55 15.59
N LEU A 156 4.55 8.32 16.28
CA LEU A 156 3.27 7.99 15.67
C LEU A 156 2.23 9.09 15.90
N ARG A 157 2.46 10.29 15.35
CA ARG A 157 1.34 11.21 15.12
C ARG A 157 0.55 10.70 13.91
N CYS A 158 -0.27 9.67 14.14
CA CYS A 158 -1.28 9.26 13.18
C CYS A 158 -2.32 10.38 13.07
N ASN A 159 -2.36 11.03 11.91
CA ASN A 159 -3.30 12.11 11.64
C ASN A 159 -4.73 11.54 11.73
N LYS A 160 -5.57 12.05 12.63
CA LYS A 160 -6.98 11.68 12.83
C LYS A 160 -7.82 11.68 11.54
N ARG A 161 -7.31 12.32 10.50
CA ARG A 161 -7.92 12.46 9.18
C ARG A 161 -8.11 11.11 8.44
N TRP A 162 -7.36 10.06 8.79
CA TRP A 162 -7.45 8.74 8.16
C TRP A 162 -8.49 7.82 8.79
N GLN A 163 -8.82 8.01 10.06
CA GLN A 163 -9.90 7.24 10.71
C GLN A 163 -11.26 7.53 10.09
N THR A 164 -11.46 8.76 9.58
CA THR A 164 -12.69 9.17 8.90
C THR A 164 -12.77 8.71 7.44
N ALA A 165 -11.67 8.38 6.80
CA ALA A 165 -11.63 7.98 5.39
C ALA A 165 -11.96 6.49 5.16
N ILE A 166 -11.72 5.63 6.15
CA ILE A 166 -11.99 4.18 6.06
C ILE A 166 -13.45 3.85 6.46
N GLN A 167 -14.05 4.67 7.32
CA GLN A 167 -15.42 4.49 7.80
C GLN A 167 -16.48 4.41 6.68
N PRO A 168 -16.41 5.20 5.57
CA PRO A 168 -17.39 5.14 4.49
C PRO A 168 -17.31 3.88 3.62
N MET A 169 -16.16 3.20 3.58
CA MET A 169 -15.99 1.98 2.76
C MET A 169 -16.68 0.75 3.37
N ILE A 170 -17.00 0.80 4.66
CA ILE A 170 -17.61 -0.31 5.43
C ILE A 170 -19.11 -0.07 5.66
N GLY A 171 -19.62 1.14 5.38
CA GLY A 171 -20.95 1.59 5.77
C GLY A 171 -21.96 1.84 4.65
N ALA A 172 -21.77 1.35 3.43
CA ALA A 172 -22.70 1.59 2.30
C ALA A 172 -23.96 0.70 2.32
N GLY A 173 -24.43 0.31 3.49
CA GLY A 173 -25.67 -0.44 3.67
C GLY A 173 -26.95 0.39 3.90
N LYS A 174 -26.92 1.73 3.76
CA LYS A 174 -28.13 2.58 3.88
C LYS A 174 -28.00 3.85 3.05
N CYS A 175 -28.26 3.77 1.76
CA CYS A 175 -28.70 4.93 1.00
C CYS A 175 -29.48 4.52 -0.24
N LEU A 176 -30.72 4.03 -0.02
CA LEU A 176 -31.74 3.95 -1.07
C LEU A 176 -33.12 3.97 -0.41
N ARG A 177 -33.53 5.13 0.08
CA ARG A 177 -34.91 5.61 0.18
C ARG A 177 -34.87 7.08 0.55
N LEU A 178 -35.09 7.90 -0.44
CA LEU A 178 -35.77 9.20 -0.37
C LEU A 178 -35.66 9.85 -1.74
N LEU A 179 -36.62 9.56 -2.61
CA LEU A 179 -37.20 10.48 -3.59
C LEU A 179 -38.42 9.77 -4.17
N SER A 180 -39.53 9.96 -3.55
CA SER A 180 -40.86 9.99 -4.15
C SER A 180 -41.46 11.33 -3.82
#